data_00facb9a25aa2458eac692acf7adc353
#
_entry.id   00facb9a25aa2458eac692acf7adc353
#
_cell.length_a   1.000
_cell.length_b   1.000
_cell.length_c   1.000
_cell.angle_alpha   90.00
_cell.angle_beta   90.00
_cell.angle_gamma   90.00
#
_symmetry.space_group_name_H-M   'P 1'
#
loop_
_entity.id
_entity.type
_entity.pdbx_description
1 polymer ?
#
loop_
_entity_poly.entity_id
_entity_poly.type
_entity_poly.pdbx_seq_one_letter_code
_entity_poly.pdbx_strand_id
1 'polypeptide(L)'
;MFNFLGSNYNNLTKLGLVLLYLLILAGGIVRCTGSGMGCPDWPKCFGKYIPPTSVNQLPEDYKESFFKGRIEKNKRLSKVLRLIGLNETADKIINDPEINQAEEFNSFKTWTEYINRLIGAIVGVSLLFIFISSINIKPFNSKLIFLSFLSIILVFFQAWVGSIVVSTNLLPGLITFHVIVALIIICNVILCFYISSDNKEDYRSSSILSYTIILSLIL
;
A
#
# COMPACT_ATOMS: atom_id res chain seq x y z
N MET A 1 6.30 24.57 18.41
CA MET A 1 6.12 23.58 17.30
C MET A 1 5.32 22.37 17.74
N PHE A 2 5.61 21.70 18.84
CA PHE A 2 4.90 20.47 19.28
C PHE A 2 3.42 20.68 19.67
N ASN A 3 3.04 21.81 20.29
CA ASN A 3 1.63 22.09 20.62
C ASN A 3 0.76 22.31 19.35
N PHE A 4 1.33 22.78 18.26
CA PHE A 4 0.64 22.98 16.99
C PHE A 4 0.25 21.64 16.33
N LEU A 5 1.09 20.62 16.47
CA LEU A 5 0.80 19.28 15.93
C LEU A 5 -0.37 18.62 16.67
N GLY A 6 -0.43 18.71 17.99
CA GLY A 6 -1.52 18.14 18.77
C GLY A 6 -2.88 18.77 18.45
N SER A 7 -2.94 20.10 18.26
CA SER A 7 -4.18 20.83 17.90
C SER A 7 -4.68 20.51 16.49
N ASN A 8 -3.81 20.01 15.61
CA ASN A 8 -4.14 19.68 14.20
C ASN A 8 -4.38 18.19 13.94
N TYR A 9 -4.41 17.34 14.97
CA TYR A 9 -4.54 15.89 14.82
C TYR A 9 -5.74 15.49 13.94
N ASN A 10 -6.91 16.07 14.19
CA ASN A 10 -8.12 15.76 13.42
C ASN A 10 -7.98 16.13 11.94
N ASN A 11 -7.34 17.24 11.62
CA ASN A 11 -7.12 17.66 10.25
C ASN A 11 -6.10 16.75 9.54
N LEU A 12 -5.04 16.34 10.25
CA LEU A 12 -4.07 15.38 9.74
C LEU A 12 -4.71 14.02 9.48
N THR A 13 -5.59 13.57 10.38
CA THR A 13 -6.30 12.28 10.22
C THR A 13 -7.28 12.33 9.04
N LYS A 14 -8.02 13.44 8.87
CA LYS A 14 -8.86 13.65 7.68
C LYS A 14 -8.04 13.61 6.39
N LEU A 15 -6.91 14.33 6.35
CA LEU A 15 -6.00 14.30 5.20
C LEU A 15 -5.48 12.89 4.94
N GLY A 16 -5.08 12.16 5.98
CA GLY A 16 -4.64 10.77 5.87
C GLY A 16 -5.71 9.86 5.29
N LEU A 17 -6.98 10.03 5.69
CA LEU A 17 -8.12 9.28 5.12
C LEU A 17 -8.30 9.59 3.64
N VAL A 18 -8.28 10.86 3.24
CA VAL A 18 -8.40 11.25 1.82
C VAL A 18 -7.27 10.60 1.00
N LEU A 19 -6.03 10.65 1.50
CA LEU A 19 -4.89 10.06 0.83
C LEU A 19 -5.00 8.52 0.73
N LEU A 20 -5.53 7.85 1.76
CA LEU A 20 -5.77 6.40 1.75
C LEU A 20 -6.82 6.02 0.69
N TYR A 21 -7.92 6.77 0.56
CA TYR A 21 -8.91 6.54 -0.50
C TYR A 21 -8.34 6.78 -1.89
N LEU A 22 -7.54 7.83 -2.07
CA LEU A 22 -6.83 8.08 -3.33
C LEU A 22 -5.86 6.96 -3.67
N LEU A 23 -5.18 6.38 -2.67
CA LEU A 23 -4.30 5.22 -2.87
C LEU A 23 -5.07 3.98 -3.32
N ILE A 24 -6.23 3.69 -2.71
CA ILE A 24 -7.07 2.57 -3.15
C ILE A 24 -7.58 2.79 -4.58
N LEU A 25 -8.02 3.99 -4.90
CA LEU A 25 -8.43 4.33 -6.27
C LEU A 25 -7.28 4.14 -7.26
N ALA A 26 -6.09 4.65 -6.93
CA ALA A 26 -4.89 4.47 -7.77
C ALA A 26 -4.54 2.97 -7.96
N GLY A 27 -4.62 2.16 -6.89
CA GLY A 27 -4.45 0.71 -6.95
C GLY A 27 -5.49 0.02 -7.84
N GLY A 28 -6.75 0.47 -7.79
CA GLY A 28 -7.80 0.03 -8.70
C GLY A 28 -7.49 0.35 -10.16
N ILE A 29 -7.01 1.55 -10.46
CA ILE A 29 -6.57 1.95 -11.80
C ILE A 29 -5.41 1.06 -12.29
N VAL A 30 -4.39 0.84 -11.44
CA VAL A 30 -3.27 -0.07 -11.77
C VAL A 30 -3.79 -1.45 -12.15
N ARG A 31 -4.76 -1.98 -11.41
CA ARG A 31 -5.37 -3.28 -11.69
C ARG A 31 -6.16 -3.29 -12.99
N CYS A 32 -7.05 -2.32 -13.20
CA CYS A 32 -7.90 -2.25 -14.40
C CYS A 32 -7.10 -2.02 -15.68
N THR A 33 -5.97 -1.32 -15.60
CA THR A 33 -5.08 -1.06 -16.76
C THR A 33 -4.05 -2.17 -16.99
N GLY A 34 -4.00 -3.19 -16.13
CA GLY A 34 -2.97 -4.22 -16.18
C GLY A 34 -1.55 -3.67 -15.96
N SER A 35 -1.43 -2.57 -15.19
CA SER A 35 -0.16 -1.86 -14.99
C SER A 35 0.66 -2.39 -13.82
N GLY A 36 0.17 -3.36 -13.05
CA GLY A 36 0.81 -3.83 -11.83
C GLY A 36 2.14 -4.57 -12.02
N MET A 37 2.56 -4.75 -13.27
CA MET A 37 3.86 -5.33 -13.65
C MET A 37 4.74 -4.33 -14.40
N GLY A 38 4.38 -3.05 -14.39
CA GLY A 38 5.13 -2.01 -15.07
C GLY A 38 6.51 -1.71 -14.46
N CYS A 39 6.72 -2.06 -13.19
CA CYS A 39 7.99 -1.88 -12.46
C CYS A 39 8.47 -3.23 -11.91
N PRO A 40 9.51 -3.85 -12.49
CA PRO A 40 9.94 -5.20 -12.12
C PRO A 40 10.64 -5.31 -10.76
N ASP A 41 11.10 -4.20 -10.21
CA ASP A 41 11.84 -4.11 -8.95
C ASP A 41 11.15 -3.18 -7.94
N TRP A 42 11.59 -3.26 -6.69
CA TRP A 42 11.08 -2.43 -5.60
C TRP A 42 12.23 -2.19 -4.59
N PRO A 43 12.42 -0.99 -4.05
CA PRO A 43 11.62 0.25 -4.19
C PRO A 43 11.86 1.04 -5.49
N LYS A 44 12.84 0.65 -6.28
CA LYS A 44 13.16 1.25 -7.57
C LYS A 44 12.21 0.77 -8.66
N CYS A 45 12.35 1.33 -9.85
CA CYS A 45 11.68 0.91 -11.06
C CYS A 45 12.69 0.87 -12.20
N PHE A 46 12.96 -0.31 -12.73
CA PHE A 46 14.06 -0.56 -13.67
C PHE A 46 15.43 -0.07 -13.15
N GLY A 47 15.72 -0.32 -11.87
CA GLY A 47 16.96 0.09 -11.21
C GLY A 47 17.08 1.59 -10.89
N LYS A 48 16.11 2.41 -11.29
CA LYS A 48 16.11 3.87 -11.13
C LYS A 48 15.05 4.33 -10.10
N TYR A 49 15.25 5.48 -9.46
CA TYR A 49 14.24 6.11 -8.60
C TYR A 49 13.15 6.80 -9.41
N ILE A 50 13.49 7.33 -10.60
CA ILE A 50 12.54 7.89 -11.56
C ILE A 50 12.48 6.91 -12.73
N PRO A 51 11.28 6.40 -13.10
CA PRO A 51 11.16 5.38 -14.14
C PRO A 51 11.61 5.90 -15.50
N PRO A 52 12.08 5.01 -16.39
CA PRO A 52 12.36 5.38 -17.77
C PRO A 52 11.06 5.74 -18.52
N THR A 53 11.18 6.59 -19.53
CA THR A 53 10.09 6.99 -20.43
C THR A 53 10.15 6.27 -21.77
N SER A 54 11.31 5.69 -22.13
CA SER A 54 11.54 4.98 -23.38
C SER A 54 12.45 3.77 -23.18
N VAL A 55 12.35 2.78 -24.06
CA VAL A 55 13.16 1.57 -24.07
C VAL A 55 14.66 1.89 -24.17
N ASN A 56 15.02 2.96 -24.91
CA ASN A 56 16.41 3.36 -25.12
C ASN A 56 17.13 3.80 -23.83
N GLN A 57 16.39 4.03 -22.76
CA GLN A 57 16.97 4.36 -21.43
C GLN A 57 17.27 3.11 -20.59
N LEU A 58 16.96 1.93 -21.09
CA LEU A 58 17.17 0.65 -20.43
C LEU A 58 18.42 -0.06 -20.99
N PRO A 59 19.12 -0.86 -20.19
CA PRO A 59 20.16 -1.76 -20.70
C PRO A 59 19.58 -2.77 -21.72
N GLU A 60 20.38 -3.21 -22.66
CA GLU A 60 19.94 -4.19 -23.67
C GLU A 60 19.46 -5.52 -23.05
N ASP A 61 20.07 -5.92 -21.95
CA ASP A 61 19.77 -7.15 -21.20
C ASP A 61 18.73 -6.98 -20.09
N TYR A 62 18.01 -5.84 -20.04
CA TYR A 62 17.10 -5.54 -18.93
C TYR A 62 16.07 -6.64 -18.68
N LYS A 63 15.51 -7.25 -19.74
CA LYS A 63 14.51 -8.34 -19.62
C LYS A 63 15.07 -9.52 -18.84
N GLU A 64 16.26 -9.96 -19.19
CA GLU A 64 16.89 -11.14 -18.57
C GLU A 64 17.32 -10.85 -17.12
N SER A 65 17.90 -9.69 -16.88
CA SER A 65 18.35 -9.27 -15.56
C SER A 65 17.19 -9.18 -14.56
N PHE A 66 16.09 -8.51 -14.92
CA PHE A 66 14.92 -8.38 -14.03
C PHE A 66 14.14 -9.69 -13.88
N PHE A 67 14.09 -10.50 -14.93
CA PHE A 67 13.49 -11.83 -14.88
C PHE A 67 14.22 -12.75 -13.89
N LYS A 68 15.55 -12.81 -13.93
CA LYS A 68 16.36 -13.56 -12.96
C LYS A 68 16.10 -13.10 -11.53
N GLY A 69 16.07 -11.78 -11.30
CA GLY A 69 15.77 -11.22 -9.99
C GLY A 69 14.38 -11.60 -9.47
N ARG A 70 13.36 -11.68 -10.35
CA ARG A 70 12.00 -12.15 -10.00
C ARG A 70 12.00 -13.61 -9.59
N ILE A 71 12.64 -14.47 -10.37
CA ILE A 71 12.74 -15.91 -10.06
C ILE A 71 13.38 -16.13 -8.69
N GLU A 72 14.43 -15.40 -8.35
CA GLU A 72 15.06 -15.53 -7.04
C GLU A 72 14.12 -15.11 -5.89
N LYS A 73 13.38 -14.01 -6.05
CA LYS A 73 12.37 -13.57 -5.07
C LYS A 73 11.27 -14.61 -4.91
N ASN A 74 10.77 -15.14 -6.01
CA ASN A 74 9.73 -16.18 -6.00
C ASN A 74 10.21 -17.48 -5.36
N LYS A 75 11.46 -17.88 -5.57
CA LYS A 75 12.06 -19.02 -4.86
C LYS A 75 12.17 -18.81 -3.35
N ARG A 76 12.51 -17.60 -2.90
CA ARG A 76 12.54 -17.27 -1.47
C ARG A 76 11.13 -17.27 -0.87
N LEU A 77 10.16 -16.66 -1.57
CA LEU A 77 8.77 -16.64 -1.15
C LEU A 77 8.17 -18.05 -1.06
N SER A 78 8.41 -18.92 -2.04
CA SER A 78 7.90 -20.29 -2.03
C SER A 78 8.41 -21.09 -0.83
N LYS A 79 9.68 -20.88 -0.40
CA LYS A 79 10.20 -21.49 0.82
C LYS A 79 9.42 -21.05 2.06
N VAL A 80 9.11 -19.75 2.18
CA VAL A 80 8.32 -19.22 3.31
C VAL A 80 6.90 -19.76 3.28
N LEU A 81 6.25 -19.82 2.11
CA LEU A 81 4.90 -20.36 1.96
C LEU A 81 4.82 -21.85 2.35
N ARG A 82 5.83 -22.64 2.00
CA ARG A 82 5.92 -24.04 2.42
C ARG A 82 6.05 -24.19 3.93
N LEU A 83 6.81 -23.31 4.60
CA LEU A 83 6.95 -23.33 6.06
C LEU A 83 5.63 -23.07 6.80
N ILE A 84 4.73 -22.28 6.20
CA ILE A 84 3.40 -21.98 6.76
C ILE A 84 2.29 -22.89 6.21
N GLY A 85 2.66 -23.96 5.49
CA GLY A 85 1.73 -25.00 5.00
C GLY A 85 1.02 -24.67 3.68
N LEU A 86 1.33 -23.55 3.02
CA LEU A 86 0.73 -23.14 1.74
C LEU A 86 1.47 -23.74 0.53
N ASN A 87 1.54 -25.08 0.47
CA ASN A 87 2.33 -25.81 -0.53
C ASN A 87 1.81 -25.60 -1.96
N GLU A 88 0.50 -25.66 -2.18
CA GLU A 88 -0.10 -25.45 -3.51
C GLU A 88 0.24 -24.06 -4.07
N THR A 89 0.15 -23.03 -3.24
CA THR A 89 0.52 -21.67 -3.66
C THR A 89 2.01 -21.55 -3.95
N ALA A 90 2.85 -22.21 -3.16
CA ALA A 90 4.30 -22.23 -3.37
C ALA A 90 4.65 -22.91 -4.70
N ASP A 91 4.00 -24.04 -5.03
CA ASP A 91 4.22 -24.77 -6.27
C ASP A 91 3.70 -23.98 -7.48
N LYS A 92 2.57 -23.30 -7.36
CA LYS A 92 2.04 -22.42 -8.39
C LYS A 92 3.03 -21.29 -8.71
N ILE A 93 3.60 -20.62 -7.73
CA ILE A 93 4.55 -19.51 -7.93
C ILE A 93 5.81 -19.97 -8.68
N ILE A 94 6.26 -21.20 -8.46
CA ILE A 94 7.47 -21.71 -9.10
C ILE A 94 7.21 -22.25 -10.50
N ASN A 95 6.08 -22.93 -10.70
CA ASN A 95 5.84 -23.75 -11.90
C ASN A 95 4.92 -23.07 -12.92
N ASP A 96 4.20 -22.01 -12.55
CA ASP A 96 3.27 -21.33 -13.45
C ASP A 96 4.03 -20.49 -14.48
N PRO A 97 3.90 -20.81 -15.79
CA PRO A 97 4.57 -20.05 -16.85
C PRO A 97 4.13 -18.59 -16.93
N GLU A 98 2.88 -18.27 -16.58
CA GLU A 98 2.37 -16.91 -16.61
C GLU A 98 3.03 -16.04 -15.54
N ILE A 99 3.31 -16.61 -14.37
CA ILE A 99 4.03 -15.93 -13.29
C ILE A 99 5.50 -15.69 -13.66
N ASN A 100 6.08 -16.60 -14.45
CA ASN A 100 7.49 -16.62 -14.80
C ASN A 100 7.77 -16.12 -16.22
N GLN A 101 6.96 -15.20 -16.76
CA GLN A 101 7.23 -14.54 -18.03
C GLN A 101 8.01 -13.24 -17.85
N ALA A 102 8.95 -12.99 -18.78
CA ALA A 102 9.60 -11.69 -18.88
C ALA A 102 8.64 -10.68 -19.48
N GLU A 103 8.41 -9.57 -18.80
CA GLU A 103 7.52 -8.51 -19.30
C GLU A 103 8.26 -7.52 -20.21
N GLU A 104 7.54 -7.05 -21.23
CA GLU A 104 8.02 -5.99 -22.09
C GLU A 104 7.83 -4.62 -21.44
N PHE A 105 8.79 -3.73 -21.67
CA PHE A 105 8.69 -2.36 -21.19
C PHE A 105 7.50 -1.66 -21.84
N ASN A 106 6.65 -1.07 -21.00
CA ASN A 106 5.56 -0.21 -21.42
C ASN A 106 5.53 1.03 -20.54
N SER A 107 5.84 2.18 -21.13
CA SER A 107 5.95 3.45 -20.40
C SER A 107 4.67 3.80 -19.62
N PHE A 108 3.49 3.63 -20.23
CA PHE A 108 2.21 3.92 -19.57
C PHE A 108 2.02 3.04 -18.31
N LYS A 109 2.21 1.71 -18.44
CA LYS A 109 2.11 0.78 -17.31
C LYS A 109 3.13 1.11 -16.22
N THR A 110 4.35 1.39 -16.61
CA THR A 110 5.46 1.75 -15.71
C THR A 110 5.12 2.99 -14.88
N TRP A 111 4.68 4.06 -15.51
CA TRP A 111 4.36 5.30 -14.83
C TRP A 111 3.09 5.21 -13.98
N THR A 112 2.08 4.47 -14.43
CA THR A 112 0.85 4.23 -13.65
C THR A 112 1.16 3.50 -12.35
N GLU A 113 1.98 2.45 -12.39
CA GLU A 113 2.40 1.74 -11.20
C GLU A 113 3.29 2.60 -10.29
N TYR A 114 4.24 3.34 -10.88
CA TYR A 114 5.12 4.22 -10.12
C TYR A 114 4.35 5.32 -9.36
N ILE A 115 3.38 5.96 -10.00
CA ILE A 115 2.53 6.97 -9.35
C ILE A 115 1.77 6.35 -8.18
N ASN A 116 1.22 5.15 -8.33
CA ASN A 116 0.58 4.43 -7.22
C ASN A 116 1.55 4.21 -6.05
N ARG A 117 2.79 3.79 -6.32
CA ARG A 117 3.83 3.62 -5.29
C ARG A 117 4.19 4.95 -4.61
N LEU A 118 4.26 6.04 -5.38
CA LEU A 118 4.53 7.39 -4.86
C LEU A 118 3.42 7.87 -3.91
N ILE A 119 2.15 7.69 -4.31
CA ILE A 119 1.00 7.98 -3.43
C ILE A 119 1.10 7.14 -2.16
N GLY A 120 1.45 5.87 -2.27
CA GLY A 120 1.69 5.01 -1.10
C GLY A 120 2.77 5.52 -0.15
N ALA A 121 3.86 6.06 -0.68
CA ALA A 121 4.91 6.69 0.14
C ALA A 121 4.39 7.94 0.85
N ILE A 122 3.61 8.79 0.17
CA ILE A 122 2.99 9.98 0.76
C ILE A 122 2.01 9.58 1.88
N VAL A 123 1.22 8.53 1.69
CA VAL A 123 0.36 7.95 2.73
C VAL A 123 1.19 7.53 3.93
N GLY A 124 2.28 6.80 3.73
CA GLY A 124 3.18 6.38 4.81
C GLY A 124 3.71 7.56 5.62
N VAL A 125 4.15 8.61 4.95
CA VAL A 125 4.61 9.86 5.60
C VAL A 125 3.47 10.54 6.35
N SER A 126 2.26 10.59 5.79
CA SER A 126 1.09 11.18 6.45
C SER A 126 0.71 10.43 7.74
N LEU A 127 0.75 9.10 7.74
CA LEU A 127 0.49 8.28 8.92
C LEU A 127 1.58 8.47 10.00
N LEU A 128 2.83 8.68 9.59
CA LEU A 128 3.90 9.05 10.53
C LEU A 128 3.62 10.39 11.22
N PHE A 129 3.17 11.40 10.48
CA PHE A 129 2.76 12.69 11.08
C PHE A 129 1.55 12.54 12.01
N ILE A 130 0.57 11.71 11.68
CA ILE A 130 -0.56 11.39 12.56
C ILE A 130 -0.07 10.76 13.86
N PHE A 131 0.87 9.80 13.80
CA PHE A 131 1.45 9.19 14.98
C PHE A 131 2.22 10.21 15.84
N ILE A 132 3.11 11.01 15.25
CA ILE A 132 3.85 12.07 15.97
C ILE A 132 2.87 13.05 16.61
N SER A 133 1.79 13.42 15.92
CA SER A 133 0.75 14.29 16.42
C SER A 133 0.00 13.66 17.60
N SER A 134 -0.26 12.35 17.59
CA SER A 134 -0.98 11.64 18.67
C SER A 134 -0.25 11.70 20.01
N ILE A 135 1.08 11.70 20.00
CA ILE A 135 1.91 11.79 21.21
C ILE A 135 1.79 13.20 21.87
N ASN A 136 1.45 14.21 21.07
CA ASN A 136 1.38 15.60 21.51
C ASN A 136 -0.03 16.08 21.88
N ILE A 137 -1.05 15.21 21.78
CA ILE A 137 -2.43 15.52 22.16
C ILE A 137 -2.53 15.68 23.69
N LYS A 138 -3.29 16.67 24.11
CA LYS A 138 -3.63 16.87 25.52
C LYS A 138 -5.16 16.95 25.66
N PRO A 139 -5.79 16.24 26.63
CA PRO A 139 -5.16 15.29 27.58
C PRO A 139 -4.58 14.06 26.88
N PHE A 140 -3.58 13.44 27.50
CA PHE A 140 -2.90 12.24 26.99
C PHE A 140 -3.88 11.09 26.78
N ASN A 141 -3.86 10.49 25.57
CA ASN A 141 -4.72 9.38 25.20
C ASN A 141 -3.90 8.18 24.67
N SER A 142 -3.64 7.22 25.56
CA SER A 142 -2.84 6.02 25.22
C SER A 142 -3.45 5.16 24.10
N LYS A 143 -4.80 5.08 24.02
CA LYS A 143 -5.48 4.34 22.95
C LYS A 143 -5.20 4.96 21.59
N LEU A 144 -5.25 6.28 21.51
CA LEU A 144 -4.99 7.00 20.27
C LEU A 144 -3.55 6.85 19.79
N ILE A 145 -2.60 6.92 20.72
CA ILE A 145 -1.17 6.67 20.41
C ILE A 145 -0.98 5.24 19.92
N PHE A 146 -1.57 4.25 20.58
CA PHE A 146 -1.46 2.85 20.18
C PHE A 146 -2.04 2.62 18.78
N LEU A 147 -3.24 3.14 18.48
CA LEU A 147 -3.88 2.98 17.17
C LEU A 147 -3.09 3.68 16.07
N SER A 148 -2.58 4.89 16.32
CA SER A 148 -1.74 5.61 15.36
C SER A 148 -0.42 4.87 15.10
N PHE A 149 0.19 4.28 16.12
CA PHE A 149 1.38 3.42 15.96
C PHE A 149 1.07 2.14 15.18
N LEU A 150 -0.09 1.51 15.46
CA LEU A 150 -0.55 0.34 14.71
C LEU A 150 -0.72 0.65 13.23
N SER A 151 -1.22 1.84 12.86
CA SER A 151 -1.32 2.25 11.45
C SER A 151 0.04 2.26 10.75
N ILE A 152 1.11 2.66 11.44
CA ILE A 152 2.47 2.64 10.89
C ILE A 152 2.94 1.21 10.65
N ILE A 153 2.76 0.33 11.61
CA ILE A 153 3.13 -1.09 11.45
C ILE A 153 2.39 -1.70 10.27
N LEU A 154 1.07 -1.45 10.18
CA LEU A 154 0.24 -1.98 9.11
C LEU A 154 0.63 -1.43 7.74
N VAL A 155 1.02 -0.15 7.61
CA VAL A 155 1.44 0.40 6.31
C VAL A 155 2.79 -0.14 5.86
N PHE A 156 3.74 -0.38 6.77
CA PHE A 156 4.98 -1.07 6.41
C PHE A 156 4.72 -2.51 5.97
N PHE A 157 3.88 -3.22 6.69
CA PHE A 157 3.44 -4.55 6.30
C PHE A 157 2.76 -4.54 4.93
N GLN A 158 1.89 -3.57 4.68
CA GLN A 158 1.20 -3.37 3.40
C GLN A 158 2.19 -3.12 2.25
N ALA A 159 3.22 -2.31 2.46
CA ALA A 159 4.26 -2.06 1.47
C ALA A 159 5.04 -3.35 1.14
N TRP A 160 5.35 -4.17 2.16
CA TRP A 160 5.98 -5.46 1.97
C TRP A 160 5.08 -6.43 1.19
N VAL A 161 3.80 -6.57 1.56
CA VAL A 161 2.83 -7.39 0.81
C VAL A 161 2.70 -6.90 -0.63
N GLY A 162 2.66 -5.57 -0.87
CA GLY A 162 2.64 -5.00 -2.21
C GLY A 162 3.85 -5.42 -3.06
N SER A 163 5.04 -5.51 -2.47
CA SER A 163 6.22 -6.01 -3.18
C SER A 163 6.10 -7.49 -3.58
N ILE A 164 5.41 -8.30 -2.76
CA ILE A 164 5.13 -9.71 -3.06
C ILE A 164 4.09 -9.81 -4.18
N VAL A 165 3.02 -9.02 -4.15
CA VAL A 165 2.00 -8.98 -5.20
C VAL A 165 2.64 -8.75 -6.58
N VAL A 166 3.58 -7.81 -6.68
CA VAL A 166 4.32 -7.54 -7.92
C VAL A 166 5.20 -8.75 -8.30
N SER A 167 5.94 -9.33 -7.37
CA SER A 167 6.87 -10.43 -7.68
C SER A 167 6.17 -11.72 -8.10
N THR A 168 4.90 -11.91 -7.71
CA THR A 168 4.08 -13.08 -8.02
C THR A 168 3.14 -12.87 -9.22
N ASN A 169 3.41 -11.87 -10.04
CA ASN A 169 2.59 -11.53 -11.21
C ASN A 169 1.10 -11.37 -10.85
N LEU A 170 0.84 -10.57 -9.81
CA LEU A 170 -0.52 -10.20 -9.41
C LEU A 170 -1.40 -11.41 -9.05
N LEU A 171 -0.86 -12.40 -8.34
CA LEU A 171 -1.61 -13.58 -7.92
C LEU A 171 -2.92 -13.16 -7.20
N PRO A 172 -4.11 -13.60 -7.67
CA PRO A 172 -5.40 -13.07 -7.21
C PRO A 172 -5.61 -13.13 -5.69
N GLY A 173 -5.20 -14.23 -5.04
CA GLY A 173 -5.30 -14.37 -3.58
C GLY A 173 -4.47 -13.33 -2.82
N LEU A 174 -3.26 -12.99 -3.30
CA LEU A 174 -2.41 -11.98 -2.69
C LEU A 174 -2.96 -10.57 -2.90
N ILE A 175 -3.57 -10.30 -4.05
CA ILE A 175 -4.25 -9.02 -4.29
C ILE A 175 -5.41 -8.85 -3.31
N THR A 176 -6.26 -9.87 -3.15
CA THR A 176 -7.38 -9.84 -2.21
C THR A 176 -6.89 -9.61 -0.78
N PHE A 177 -5.85 -10.32 -0.36
CA PHE A 177 -5.24 -10.13 0.96
C PHE A 177 -4.71 -8.69 1.15
N HIS A 178 -4.02 -8.16 0.14
CA HIS A 178 -3.52 -6.79 0.14
C HIS A 178 -4.65 -5.76 0.30
N VAL A 179 -5.77 -5.93 -0.41
CA VAL A 179 -6.95 -5.06 -0.28
C VAL A 179 -7.57 -5.16 1.12
N ILE A 180 -7.70 -6.36 1.69
CA ILE A 180 -8.23 -6.54 3.06
C ILE A 180 -7.37 -5.79 4.08
N VAL A 181 -6.05 -5.89 4.00
CA VAL A 181 -5.15 -5.14 4.90
C VAL A 181 -5.29 -3.63 4.71
N ALA A 182 -5.46 -3.14 3.47
CA ALA A 182 -5.71 -1.73 3.20
C ALA A 182 -7.01 -1.24 3.87
N LEU A 183 -8.09 -2.03 3.81
CA LEU A 183 -9.35 -1.72 4.50
C LEU A 183 -9.19 -1.69 6.02
N ILE A 184 -8.40 -2.60 6.60
CA ILE A 184 -8.09 -2.59 8.04
C ILE A 184 -7.37 -1.29 8.43
N ILE A 185 -6.42 -0.81 7.61
CA ILE A 185 -5.74 0.47 7.85
C ILE A 185 -6.74 1.63 7.83
N ILE A 186 -7.65 1.68 6.85
CA ILE A 186 -8.69 2.72 6.79
C ILE A 186 -9.58 2.68 8.03
N CYS A 187 -10.09 1.51 8.42
CA CYS A 187 -10.91 1.36 9.62
C CYS A 187 -10.18 1.83 10.88
N ASN A 188 -8.88 1.51 10.99
CA ASN A 188 -8.07 1.95 12.12
C ASN A 188 -7.89 3.48 12.15
N VAL A 189 -7.64 4.11 10.99
CA VAL A 189 -7.51 5.58 10.90
C VAL A 189 -8.86 6.29 11.13
N ILE A 190 -9.98 5.71 10.68
CA ILE A 190 -11.34 6.19 11.00
C ILE A 190 -11.57 6.15 12.51
N LEU A 191 -11.18 5.06 13.16
CA LEU A 191 -11.29 4.92 14.62
C LEU A 191 -10.43 5.96 15.35
N CYS A 192 -9.22 6.25 14.87
CA CYS A 192 -8.37 7.32 15.38
C CYS A 192 -9.08 8.68 15.28
N PHE A 193 -9.68 8.97 14.13
CA PHE A 193 -10.44 10.20 13.91
C PHE A 193 -11.62 10.31 14.86
N TYR A 194 -12.42 9.24 15.01
CA TYR A 194 -13.58 9.20 15.88
C TYR A 194 -13.20 9.42 17.36
N ILE A 195 -12.17 8.77 17.85
CA ILE A 195 -11.72 8.90 19.25
C ILE A 195 -11.18 10.30 19.53
N SER A 196 -10.56 10.96 18.54
CA SER A 196 -9.98 12.29 18.71
C SER A 196 -11.00 13.43 18.53
N SER A 197 -12.17 13.15 17.97
CA SER A 197 -13.24 14.13 17.79
C SER A 197 -14.02 14.30 19.09
N ASP A 198 -13.73 15.38 19.82
CA ASP A 198 -14.26 15.64 21.19
C ASP A 198 -15.73 16.12 21.20
N ASN A 199 -16.34 16.33 20.04
CA ASN A 199 -17.70 16.81 19.91
C ASN A 199 -18.71 15.66 19.86
N LYS A 200 -19.19 15.23 21.03
CA LYS A 200 -20.37 14.35 21.14
C LYS A 200 -21.63 14.94 20.52
N GLU A 201 -21.65 16.22 20.17
CA GLU A 201 -22.80 16.90 19.51
C GLU A 201 -22.79 16.75 17.98
N ASP A 202 -21.67 16.37 17.36
CA ASP A 202 -21.61 16.17 15.91
C ASP A 202 -22.02 14.74 15.50
N TYR A 203 -23.06 14.21 16.15
CA TYR A 203 -23.72 12.96 15.73
C TYR A 203 -24.27 13.07 14.30
N ARG A 204 -24.36 14.29 13.74
CA ARG A 204 -24.61 14.54 12.31
C ARG A 204 -23.41 14.20 11.42
N SER A 205 -22.21 14.19 11.97
CA SER A 205 -21.01 13.69 11.27
C SER A 205 -20.97 12.16 11.19
N SER A 206 -21.81 11.45 11.95
CA SER A 206 -21.93 10.00 11.86
C SER A 206 -22.44 9.53 10.50
N SER A 207 -23.15 10.38 9.77
CA SER A 207 -23.55 10.09 8.39
C SER A 207 -22.33 9.97 7.45
N ILE A 208 -21.37 10.87 7.58
CA ILE A 208 -20.11 10.82 6.78
C ILE A 208 -19.36 9.55 7.12
N LEU A 209 -19.26 9.17 8.39
CA LEU A 209 -18.61 7.93 8.82
C LEU A 209 -19.34 6.70 8.25
N SER A 210 -20.67 6.68 8.31
CA SER A 210 -21.47 5.60 7.72
C SER A 210 -21.33 5.54 6.20
N TYR A 211 -21.31 6.69 5.52
CA TYR A 211 -21.07 6.74 4.06
C TYR A 211 -19.67 6.29 3.69
N THR A 212 -18.63 6.64 4.47
CA THR A 212 -17.27 6.19 4.20
C THR A 212 -17.09 4.70 4.44
N ILE A 213 -17.71 4.13 5.47
CA ILE A 213 -17.72 2.68 5.72
C ILE A 213 -18.49 1.96 4.59
N ILE A 214 -19.66 2.44 4.19
CA ILE A 214 -20.44 1.85 3.10
C ILE A 214 -19.66 1.94 1.79
N LEU A 215 -19.05 3.09 1.48
CA LEU A 215 -18.24 3.26 0.27
C LEU A 215 -17.03 2.33 0.25
N SER A 216 -16.40 2.10 1.40
CA SER A 216 -15.26 1.17 1.52
C SER A 216 -15.66 -0.30 1.40
N LEU A 217 -16.94 -0.64 1.59
CA LEU A 217 -17.47 -2.01 1.42
C LEU A 217 -17.94 -2.27 -0.02
N ILE A 218 -18.22 -1.22 -0.80
CA ILE A 218 -18.69 -1.31 -2.19
C ILE A 218 -17.52 -1.28 -3.19
N LEU A 219 -16.38 -0.68 -2.83
CA LEU A 219 -15.14 -0.64 -3.63
C LEU A 219 -14.28 -1.89 -3.41
#